data_c6735bca2f9b84efec4c9d7da07e840f
#
_entry.id   c6735bca2f9b84efec4c9d7da07e840f
#
_cell.length_a   1.000
_cell.length_b   1.000
_cell.length_c   1.000
_cell.angle_alpha   90.00
_cell.angle_beta   90.00
_cell.angle_gamma   90.00
#
_symmetry.space_group_name_H-M   'P 1'
#
loop_
_entity.id
_entity.type
_entity.pdbx_description
1 polymer ?
#
loop_
_entity_poly.entity_id
_entity_poly.type
_entity_poly.pdbx_seq_one_letter_code
_entity_poly.pdbx_strand_id
1 'polypeptide(L)'
;TLSTYFMIFVTGQLFDTSDKAFNNQMIGWVTTMIVAIRLIEIVFDPIIGGIVDNTRTRWGKFKPWLIVAGFISSFLLVVIFTDFGGLATSHPVLYLVLFGIVFVTLDAFYSFKDIAFWSMLPALSLNSSTREKFGTVARFGSTLGQQGVQIVVVPLVMFFSMAFAGTHTETKTGWFWFAIVIAVIAYL
;
A
#
# COMPACT_ATOMS: atom_id res chain seq x y z
N THR A 1 -7.12 -2.14 3.98
CA THR A 1 -6.74 -3.37 3.23
C THR A 1 -5.25 -3.61 3.20
N LEU A 2 -4.40 -2.68 2.73
CA LEU A 2 -2.94 -2.84 2.75
C LEU A 2 -2.45 -3.09 4.19
N SER A 3 -2.93 -2.31 5.14
CA SER A 3 -2.62 -2.44 6.56
C SER A 3 -2.96 -3.84 7.11
N THR A 4 -4.04 -4.45 6.65
CA THR A 4 -4.46 -5.80 7.09
C THR A 4 -3.47 -6.86 6.62
N TYR A 5 -3.09 -6.85 5.33
CA TYR A 5 -2.12 -7.80 4.79
C TYR A 5 -0.73 -7.59 5.34
N PHE A 6 -0.37 -6.33 5.57
CA PHE A 6 0.87 -6.03 6.24
C PHE A 6 0.89 -6.57 7.67
N MET A 7 -0.23 -6.46 8.42
CA MET A 7 -0.33 -7.08 9.75
C MET A 7 -0.14 -8.60 9.69
N ILE A 8 -0.73 -9.30 8.72
CA ILE A 8 -0.54 -10.74 8.52
C ILE A 8 0.94 -11.06 8.28
N PHE A 9 1.61 -10.27 7.43
CA PHE A 9 3.04 -10.42 7.16
C PHE A 9 3.89 -10.19 8.41
N VAL A 10 3.62 -9.14 9.18
CA VAL A 10 4.33 -8.82 10.42
C VAL A 10 4.16 -9.91 11.49
N THR A 11 2.91 -10.34 11.70
CA THR A 11 2.59 -11.32 12.75
C THR A 11 3.07 -12.74 12.40
N GLY A 12 3.04 -13.09 11.11
CA GLY A 12 3.35 -14.44 10.67
C GLY A 12 4.79 -14.65 10.21
N GLN A 13 5.51 -13.59 9.81
CA GLN A 13 6.80 -13.75 9.15
C GLN A 13 7.95 -12.93 9.73
N LEU A 14 7.69 -11.78 10.34
CA LEU A 14 8.75 -10.90 10.82
C LEU A 14 9.10 -11.13 12.29
N PHE A 15 8.10 -11.27 13.15
CA PHE A 15 8.26 -11.43 14.59
C PHE A 15 7.83 -12.83 15.06
N ASP A 16 8.26 -13.85 14.34
CA ASP A 16 8.08 -15.26 14.74
C ASP A 16 9.29 -15.73 15.57
N THR A 17 9.46 -15.10 16.73
CA THR A 17 10.49 -15.48 17.70
C THR A 17 9.87 -16.34 18.81
N SER A 18 10.68 -17.20 19.45
CA SER A 18 10.24 -18.04 20.57
C SER A 18 9.74 -17.26 21.80
N ASP A 19 10.09 -15.98 21.89
CA ASP A 19 9.62 -15.07 22.95
C ASP A 19 8.28 -14.41 22.57
N LYS A 20 7.18 -14.99 23.06
CA LYS A 20 5.83 -14.49 22.83
C LYS A 20 5.58 -13.09 23.41
N ALA A 21 6.27 -12.72 24.50
CA ALA A 21 6.11 -11.39 25.09
C ALA A 21 6.71 -10.33 24.20
N PHE A 22 7.90 -10.59 23.65
CA PHE A 22 8.55 -9.71 22.68
C PHE A 22 7.71 -9.56 21.40
N ASN A 23 7.21 -10.66 20.83
CA ASN A 23 6.37 -10.64 19.64
C ASN A 23 5.11 -9.79 19.85
N ASN A 24 4.40 -9.99 20.97
CA ASN A 24 3.20 -9.22 21.29
C ASN A 24 3.50 -7.71 21.46
N GLN A 25 4.64 -7.38 22.05
CA GLN A 25 5.06 -5.99 22.21
C GLN A 25 5.34 -5.34 20.85
N MET A 26 6.06 -6.01 19.96
CA MET A 26 6.37 -5.49 18.61
C MET A 26 5.12 -5.33 17.75
N ILE A 27 4.20 -6.30 17.78
CA ILE A 27 2.90 -6.21 17.13
C ILE A 27 2.10 -5.03 17.69
N GLY A 28 2.13 -4.80 19.00
CA GLY A 28 1.50 -3.65 19.66
C GLY A 28 2.06 -2.32 19.14
N TRP A 29 3.38 -2.20 19.03
CA TRP A 29 4.02 -1.00 18.49
C TRP A 29 3.66 -0.75 17.03
N VAL A 30 3.69 -1.77 16.18
CA VAL A 30 3.29 -1.65 14.76
C VAL A 30 1.83 -1.24 14.64
N THR A 31 0.94 -1.85 15.42
CA THR A 31 -0.49 -1.51 15.42
C THR A 31 -0.71 -0.06 15.84
N THR A 32 -0.08 0.38 16.92
CA THR A 32 -0.18 1.76 17.40
C THR A 32 0.34 2.75 16.37
N MET A 33 1.45 2.43 15.72
CA MET A 33 2.03 3.25 14.65
C MET A 33 1.08 3.37 13.46
N ILE A 34 0.47 2.28 12.99
CA ILE A 34 -0.50 2.30 11.89
C ILE A 34 -1.71 3.16 12.26
N VAL A 35 -2.24 3.04 13.49
CA VAL A 35 -3.36 3.88 13.96
C VAL A 35 -2.97 5.35 14.01
N ALA A 36 -1.79 5.67 14.54
CA ALA A 36 -1.30 7.05 14.60
C ALA A 36 -1.16 7.66 13.18
N ILE A 37 -0.64 6.89 12.22
CA ILE A 37 -0.52 7.32 10.82
C ILE A 37 -1.90 7.59 10.21
N ARG A 38 -2.91 6.75 10.48
CA ARG A 38 -4.28 6.98 10.02
C ARG A 38 -4.90 8.27 10.58
N LEU A 39 -4.58 8.64 11.80
CA LEU A 39 -5.02 9.91 12.37
C LEU A 39 -4.35 11.12 11.72
N ILE A 40 -3.05 10.98 11.42
CA ILE A 40 -2.29 12.00 10.71
C ILE A 40 -2.82 12.20 9.28
N GLU A 41 -3.16 11.14 8.58
CA GLU A 41 -3.72 11.13 7.22
C GLU A 41 -4.94 12.05 7.10
N ILE A 42 -5.84 12.04 8.10
CA ILE A 42 -7.03 12.90 8.12
C ILE A 42 -6.68 14.40 7.98
N VAL A 43 -5.52 14.81 8.53
CA VAL A 43 -5.05 16.20 8.44
C VAL A 43 -4.28 16.44 7.13
N PHE A 44 -3.55 15.43 6.64
CA PHE A 44 -2.74 15.56 5.44
C PHE A 44 -3.54 15.50 4.14
N ASP A 45 -4.64 14.75 4.09
CA ASP A 45 -5.45 14.61 2.87
C ASP A 45 -6.00 15.95 2.33
N PRO A 46 -6.53 16.87 3.14
CA PRO A 46 -6.93 18.20 2.67
C PRO A 46 -5.75 19.01 2.12
N ILE A 47 -4.57 18.90 2.73
CA ILE A 47 -3.35 19.60 2.28
C ILE A 47 -2.92 19.04 0.92
N ILE A 48 -2.87 17.72 0.79
CA ILE A 48 -2.56 17.03 -0.47
C ILE A 48 -3.56 17.42 -1.55
N GLY A 49 -4.86 17.46 -1.24
CA GLY A 49 -5.91 17.93 -2.14
C GLY A 49 -5.62 19.35 -2.64
N GLY A 50 -5.25 20.25 -1.73
CA GLY A 50 -4.87 21.62 -2.08
C GLY A 50 -3.65 21.69 -3.00
N ILE A 51 -2.63 20.86 -2.77
CA ILE A 51 -1.43 20.77 -3.62
C ILE A 51 -1.81 20.27 -5.02
N VAL A 52 -2.56 19.19 -5.12
CA VAL A 52 -3.04 18.63 -6.39
C VAL A 52 -3.87 19.67 -7.14
N ASP A 53 -4.74 20.38 -6.43
CA ASP A 53 -5.63 21.37 -7.02
C ASP A 53 -4.91 22.61 -7.56
N ASN A 54 -3.82 23.03 -6.95
CA ASN A 54 -3.00 24.16 -7.38
C ASN A 54 -1.92 23.78 -8.41
N THR A 55 -1.74 22.51 -8.69
CA THR A 55 -0.73 22.04 -9.65
C THR A 55 -1.10 22.45 -11.07
N ARG A 56 -0.17 23.12 -11.77
CA ARG A 56 -0.28 23.52 -13.18
C ARG A 56 0.95 23.07 -13.92
N THR A 57 0.84 22.00 -14.71
CA THR A 57 1.94 21.48 -15.51
C THR A 57 1.57 21.40 -17.00
N ARG A 58 2.59 21.23 -17.87
CA ARG A 58 2.39 21.02 -19.31
C ARG A 58 1.58 19.75 -19.61
N TRP A 59 1.57 18.77 -18.69
CA TRP A 59 0.84 17.49 -18.83
C TRP A 59 -0.56 17.55 -18.22
N GLY A 60 -0.99 18.74 -17.77
CA GLY A 60 -2.25 18.96 -17.07
C GLY A 60 -2.08 18.91 -15.55
N LYS A 61 -3.21 18.98 -14.83
CA LYS A 61 -3.29 19.11 -13.38
C LYS A 61 -3.07 17.76 -12.68
N PHE A 62 -3.69 16.69 -13.17
CA PHE A 62 -3.78 15.40 -12.49
C PHE A 62 -2.75 14.35 -12.97
N LYS A 63 -2.42 14.37 -14.27
CA LYS A 63 -1.51 13.37 -14.88
C LYS A 63 -0.16 13.21 -14.19
N PRO A 64 0.57 14.30 -13.81
CA PRO A 64 1.87 14.14 -13.17
C PRO A 64 1.76 13.40 -11.83
N TRP A 65 0.71 13.65 -11.05
CA TRP A 65 0.49 12.98 -9.78
C TRP A 65 0.15 11.50 -9.96
N LEU A 66 -0.69 11.16 -10.95
CA LEU A 66 -1.00 9.75 -11.25
C LEU A 66 0.25 8.96 -11.64
N ILE A 67 1.12 9.53 -12.47
CA ILE A 67 2.33 8.85 -12.94
C ILE A 67 3.39 8.78 -11.85
N VAL A 68 3.77 9.92 -11.27
CA VAL A 68 4.87 10.00 -10.29
C VAL A 68 4.48 9.31 -8.99
N ALA A 69 3.31 9.64 -8.44
CA ALA A 69 2.86 9.02 -7.20
C ALA A 69 2.54 7.54 -7.39
N GLY A 70 2.01 7.15 -8.56
CA GLY A 70 1.80 5.75 -8.93
C GLY A 70 3.12 4.96 -8.94
N PHE A 71 4.16 5.48 -9.60
CA PHE A 71 5.48 4.84 -9.65
C PHE A 71 6.10 4.72 -8.25
N ILE A 72 6.14 5.82 -7.49
CA ILE A 72 6.74 5.84 -6.14
C ILE A 72 5.97 4.92 -5.20
N SER A 73 4.63 4.95 -5.20
CA SER A 73 3.83 4.08 -4.34
C SER A 73 4.01 2.60 -4.68
N SER A 74 4.12 2.24 -5.96
CA SER A 74 4.39 0.87 -6.39
C SER A 74 5.77 0.40 -5.97
N PHE A 75 6.79 1.25 -6.08
CA PHE A 75 8.14 0.95 -5.62
C PHE A 75 8.19 0.76 -4.09
N LEU A 76 7.61 1.68 -3.34
CA LEU A 76 7.56 1.61 -1.88
C LEU A 76 6.74 0.40 -1.38
N LEU A 77 5.72 -0.01 -2.14
CA LEU A 77 4.97 -1.23 -1.84
C LEU A 77 5.89 -2.46 -1.83
N VAL A 78 6.80 -2.58 -2.79
CA VAL A 78 7.77 -3.69 -2.80
C VAL A 78 8.73 -3.58 -1.63
N VAL A 79 9.22 -2.36 -1.34
CA VAL A 79 10.16 -2.10 -0.24
C VAL A 79 9.57 -2.48 1.11
N ILE A 80 8.28 -2.23 1.37
CA ILE A 80 7.64 -2.50 2.66
C ILE A 80 7.54 -4.00 2.99
N PHE A 81 7.49 -4.86 1.95
CA PHE A 81 7.52 -6.32 2.12
C PHE A 81 8.94 -6.90 2.11
N THR A 82 9.96 -6.06 2.26
CA THR A 82 11.37 -6.48 2.34
C THR A 82 11.81 -6.52 3.80
N ASP A 83 12.57 -7.54 4.18
CA ASP A 83 13.11 -7.71 5.55
C ASP A 83 14.37 -6.86 5.81
N PHE A 84 14.74 -5.95 4.91
CA PHE A 84 15.95 -5.12 4.99
C PHE A 84 17.20 -5.89 5.42
N GLY A 85 17.37 -7.12 4.92
CA GLY A 85 18.55 -7.95 5.21
C GLY A 85 18.60 -8.52 6.63
N GLY A 86 17.44 -8.78 7.25
CA GLY A 86 17.38 -9.36 8.61
C GLY A 86 17.39 -8.31 9.74
N LEU A 87 17.15 -7.03 9.41
CA LEU A 87 17.06 -5.96 10.42
C LEU A 87 15.95 -6.20 11.43
N ALA A 88 14.87 -6.88 11.04
CA ALA A 88 13.77 -7.18 11.95
C ALA A 88 14.20 -8.04 13.15
N THR A 89 15.18 -8.91 12.96
CA THR A 89 15.71 -9.79 14.00
C THR A 89 16.93 -9.22 14.73
N SER A 90 17.81 -8.50 14.00
CA SER A 90 19.05 -7.96 14.56
C SER A 90 18.85 -6.64 15.31
N HIS A 91 18.03 -5.74 14.77
CA HIS A 91 17.76 -4.41 15.32
C HIS A 91 16.27 -4.04 15.17
N PRO A 92 15.36 -4.62 15.97
CA PRO A 92 13.91 -4.47 15.80
C PRO A 92 13.43 -3.02 15.90
N VAL A 93 14.02 -2.21 16.77
CA VAL A 93 13.67 -0.78 16.91
C VAL A 93 14.05 0.00 15.66
N LEU A 94 15.23 -0.24 15.09
CA LEU A 94 15.67 0.41 13.83
C LEU A 94 14.76 0.00 12.67
N TYR A 95 14.39 -1.30 12.63
CA TYR A 95 13.42 -1.79 11.64
C TYR A 95 12.08 -1.05 11.74
N LEU A 96 11.53 -0.89 12.95
CA LEU A 96 10.27 -0.17 13.18
C LEU A 96 10.33 1.29 12.70
N VAL A 97 11.44 1.98 12.96
CA VAL A 97 11.62 3.37 12.51
C VAL A 97 11.69 3.45 10.98
N LEU A 98 12.51 2.61 10.34
CA LEU A 98 12.60 2.56 8.88
C LEU A 98 11.27 2.18 8.25
N PHE A 99 10.61 1.17 8.80
CA PHE A 99 9.27 0.77 8.37
C PHE A 99 8.28 1.93 8.47
N GLY A 100 8.25 2.65 9.59
CA GLY A 100 7.38 3.80 9.79
C GLY A 100 7.60 4.89 8.74
N ILE A 101 8.85 5.22 8.43
CA ILE A 101 9.19 6.20 7.39
C ILE A 101 8.70 5.74 6.02
N VAL A 102 8.98 4.49 5.66
CA VAL A 102 8.55 3.92 4.37
C VAL A 102 7.03 3.87 4.29
N PHE A 103 6.35 3.46 5.36
CA PHE A 103 4.89 3.36 5.40
C PHE A 103 4.21 4.73 5.27
N VAL A 104 4.66 5.75 6.03
CA VAL A 104 4.14 7.12 5.92
C VAL A 104 4.35 7.67 4.52
N THR A 105 5.52 7.44 3.95
CA THR A 105 5.84 7.91 2.58
C THR A 105 4.95 7.21 1.55
N LEU A 106 4.78 5.90 1.66
CA LEU A 106 3.89 5.11 0.79
C LEU A 106 2.45 5.64 0.87
N ASP A 107 1.94 5.85 2.08
CA ASP A 107 0.57 6.30 2.34
C ASP A 107 0.34 7.71 1.77
N ALA A 108 1.29 8.63 1.95
CA ALA A 108 1.24 9.95 1.35
C ALA A 108 1.19 9.92 -0.18
N PHE A 109 2.07 9.15 -0.84
CA PHE A 109 2.04 9.03 -2.30
C PHE A 109 0.81 8.28 -2.81
N TYR A 110 0.29 7.32 -2.05
CA TYR A 110 -0.97 6.68 -2.36
C TYR A 110 -2.13 7.68 -2.31
N SER A 111 -2.19 8.55 -1.28
CA SER A 111 -3.18 9.62 -1.15
C SER A 111 -3.09 10.62 -2.32
N PHE A 112 -1.89 11.03 -2.75
CA PHE A 112 -1.71 11.85 -3.94
C PHE A 112 -2.33 11.22 -5.20
N LYS A 113 -2.08 9.93 -5.41
CA LYS A 113 -2.63 9.18 -6.55
C LYS A 113 -4.16 9.08 -6.45
N ASP A 114 -4.69 8.73 -5.30
CA ASP A 114 -6.12 8.52 -5.07
C ASP A 114 -6.89 9.83 -5.23
N ILE A 115 -6.45 10.91 -4.59
CA ILE A 115 -7.06 12.23 -4.69
C ILE A 115 -7.01 12.75 -6.14
N ALA A 116 -5.87 12.60 -6.83
CA ALA A 116 -5.75 13.00 -8.23
C ALA A 116 -6.71 12.21 -9.14
N PHE A 117 -6.87 10.91 -8.91
CA PHE A 117 -7.79 10.05 -9.65
C PHE A 117 -9.25 10.47 -9.45
N TRP A 118 -9.71 10.60 -8.20
CA TRP A 118 -11.09 10.97 -7.90
C TRP A 118 -11.41 12.41 -8.33
N SER A 119 -10.46 13.33 -8.24
CA SER A 119 -10.61 14.71 -8.70
C SER A 119 -10.63 14.84 -10.22
N MET A 120 -10.04 13.90 -10.94
CA MET A 120 -10.04 13.86 -12.40
C MET A 120 -11.42 13.46 -12.95
N LEU A 121 -12.17 12.58 -12.30
CA LEU A 121 -13.45 12.06 -12.80
C LEU A 121 -14.48 13.15 -13.12
N PRO A 122 -14.70 14.18 -12.27
CA PRO A 122 -15.58 15.28 -12.60
C PRO A 122 -15.11 16.12 -13.79
N ALA A 123 -13.79 16.17 -14.04
CA ALA A 123 -13.22 16.95 -15.14
C ALA A 123 -13.33 16.27 -16.52
N LEU A 124 -13.63 14.97 -16.57
CA LEU A 124 -13.73 14.20 -17.81
C LEU A 124 -14.99 14.49 -18.63
N SER A 125 -16.06 15.04 -18.03
CA SER A 125 -17.30 15.31 -18.72
C SER A 125 -18.02 16.53 -18.17
N LEU A 126 -18.54 17.36 -19.08
CA LEU A 126 -19.42 18.48 -18.75
C LEU A 126 -20.86 18.02 -18.49
N ASN A 127 -21.24 16.82 -18.94
CA ASN A 127 -22.57 16.27 -18.75
C ASN A 127 -22.66 15.52 -17.40
N SER A 128 -23.57 15.97 -16.53
CA SER A 128 -23.82 15.42 -15.20
C SER A 128 -24.11 13.92 -15.23
N SER A 129 -25.00 13.45 -16.10
CA SER A 129 -25.37 12.04 -16.23
C SER A 129 -24.18 11.15 -16.63
N THR A 130 -23.33 11.63 -17.55
CA THR A 130 -22.12 10.89 -17.95
C THR A 130 -21.10 10.82 -16.82
N ARG A 131 -20.95 11.90 -16.05
CA ARG A 131 -20.05 11.96 -14.89
C ARG A 131 -20.46 10.99 -13.78
N GLU A 132 -21.77 10.89 -13.51
CA GLU A 132 -22.30 9.93 -12.53
C GLU A 132 -22.03 8.48 -12.96
N LYS A 133 -22.22 8.17 -14.24
CA LYS A 133 -21.90 6.85 -14.81
C LYS A 133 -20.41 6.51 -14.65
N PHE A 134 -19.51 7.43 -14.97
CA PHE A 134 -18.07 7.22 -14.77
C PHE A 134 -17.73 7.00 -13.31
N GLY A 135 -18.28 7.79 -12.40
CA GLY A 135 -18.09 7.61 -10.96
C GLY A 135 -18.57 6.24 -10.45
N THR A 136 -19.75 5.80 -10.93
CA THR A 136 -20.32 4.50 -10.55
C THR A 136 -19.48 3.35 -11.05
N VAL A 137 -19.08 3.37 -12.32
CA VAL A 137 -18.23 2.32 -12.93
C VAL A 137 -16.86 2.28 -12.26
N ALA A 138 -16.25 3.44 -11.98
CA ALA A 138 -14.96 3.52 -11.29
C ALA A 138 -15.05 2.95 -9.87
N ARG A 139 -16.10 3.27 -9.11
CA ARG A 139 -16.31 2.69 -7.77
C ARG A 139 -16.56 1.19 -7.82
N PHE A 140 -17.38 0.72 -8.74
CA PHE A 140 -17.64 -0.70 -8.92
C PHE A 140 -16.34 -1.46 -9.27
N GLY A 141 -15.57 -0.97 -10.24
CA GLY A 141 -14.26 -1.55 -10.60
C GLY A 141 -13.27 -1.55 -9.45
N SER A 142 -13.19 -0.44 -8.70
CA SER A 142 -12.33 -0.34 -7.51
C SER A 142 -12.72 -1.36 -6.43
N THR A 143 -14.02 -1.53 -6.17
CA THR A 143 -14.53 -2.50 -5.18
C THR A 143 -14.23 -3.94 -5.63
N LEU A 144 -14.48 -4.26 -6.90
CA LEU A 144 -14.16 -5.58 -7.46
C LEU A 144 -12.67 -5.89 -7.38
N GLY A 145 -11.81 -4.92 -7.75
CA GLY A 145 -10.36 -5.06 -7.64
C GLY A 145 -9.90 -5.28 -6.20
N GLN A 146 -10.46 -4.51 -5.26
CA GLN A 146 -10.14 -4.64 -3.85
C GLN A 146 -10.54 -6.00 -3.27
N GLN A 147 -11.74 -6.47 -3.56
CA GLN A 147 -12.22 -7.78 -3.10
C GLN A 147 -11.52 -8.93 -3.84
N GLY A 148 -11.25 -8.78 -5.14
CA GLY A 148 -10.49 -9.75 -5.92
C GLY A 148 -9.10 -10.00 -5.34
N VAL A 149 -8.36 -8.93 -5.01
CA VAL A 149 -7.04 -9.05 -4.35
C VAL A 149 -7.17 -9.76 -3.01
N GLN A 150 -8.21 -9.45 -2.21
CA GLN A 150 -8.42 -10.11 -0.90
C GLN A 150 -8.59 -11.63 -1.00
N ILE A 151 -9.26 -12.10 -2.02
CA ILE A 151 -9.48 -13.54 -2.24
C ILE A 151 -8.20 -14.23 -2.72
N VAL A 152 -7.43 -13.56 -3.58
CA VAL A 152 -6.32 -14.15 -4.31
C VAL A 152 -4.98 -14.02 -3.57
N VAL A 153 -4.86 -13.10 -2.60
CA VAL A 153 -3.56 -12.79 -1.94
C VAL A 153 -2.94 -14.03 -1.29
N VAL A 154 -3.65 -14.72 -0.43
CA VAL A 154 -3.10 -15.88 0.32
C VAL A 154 -2.75 -17.04 -0.61
N PRO A 155 -3.62 -17.50 -1.52
CA PRO A 155 -3.26 -18.51 -2.52
C PRO A 155 -2.06 -18.11 -3.38
N LEU A 156 -1.94 -16.85 -3.77
CA LEU A 156 -0.86 -16.37 -4.61
C LEU A 156 0.48 -16.33 -3.85
N VAL A 157 0.46 -15.88 -2.60
CA VAL A 157 1.64 -15.91 -1.71
C VAL A 157 2.12 -17.34 -1.49
N MET A 158 1.21 -18.29 -1.25
CA MET A 158 1.56 -19.72 -1.12
C MET A 158 2.15 -20.28 -2.42
N PHE A 159 1.57 -19.93 -3.57
CA PHE A 159 2.10 -20.33 -4.87
C PHE A 159 3.53 -19.83 -5.08
N PHE A 160 3.82 -18.56 -4.80
CA PHE A 160 5.18 -18.02 -4.89
C PHE A 160 6.13 -18.63 -3.85
N SER A 161 5.64 -18.91 -2.64
CA SER A 161 6.42 -19.60 -1.61
C SER A 161 6.82 -21.01 -2.07
N MET A 162 5.91 -21.75 -2.70
CA MET A 162 6.20 -23.05 -3.29
C MET A 162 7.20 -22.93 -4.45
N ALA A 163 7.00 -21.97 -5.34
CA ALA A 163 7.82 -21.82 -6.55
C ALA A 163 9.27 -21.38 -6.24
N PHE A 164 9.47 -20.50 -5.25
CA PHE A 164 10.78 -19.87 -4.98
C PHE A 164 11.42 -20.28 -3.65
N ALA A 165 10.66 -20.78 -2.67
CA ALA A 165 11.17 -21.23 -1.37
C ALA A 165 10.97 -22.73 -1.12
N GLY A 166 10.25 -23.44 -2.01
CA GLY A 166 10.01 -24.89 -1.91
C GLY A 166 9.12 -25.31 -0.73
N THR A 167 8.35 -24.40 -0.15
CA THR A 167 7.48 -24.67 0.99
C THR A 167 6.02 -24.35 0.67
N HIS A 168 5.09 -25.14 1.25
CA HIS A 168 3.65 -24.95 1.10
C HIS A 168 3.05 -23.95 2.12
N THR A 169 3.90 -23.27 2.86
CA THR A 169 3.51 -22.25 3.85
C THR A 169 3.90 -20.87 3.35
N GLU A 170 3.25 -19.83 3.89
CA GLU A 170 3.62 -18.45 3.59
C GLU A 170 5.07 -18.19 4.01
N THR A 171 5.86 -17.58 3.14
CA THR A 171 7.25 -17.22 3.40
C THR A 171 7.52 -15.76 3.04
N LYS A 172 8.58 -15.17 3.61
CA LYS A 172 9.04 -13.81 3.26
C LYS A 172 9.26 -13.66 1.75
N THR A 173 9.82 -14.69 1.11
CA THR A 173 10.04 -14.74 -0.35
C THR A 173 8.72 -14.71 -1.13
N GLY A 174 7.70 -15.45 -0.68
CA GLY A 174 6.38 -15.44 -1.31
C GLY A 174 5.71 -14.07 -1.24
N TRP A 175 5.76 -13.41 -0.09
CA TRP A 175 5.26 -12.05 0.09
C TRP A 175 5.98 -11.01 -0.76
N PHE A 176 7.31 -11.13 -0.88
CA PHE A 176 8.12 -10.25 -1.73
C PHE A 176 7.74 -10.36 -3.21
N TRP A 177 7.64 -11.57 -3.76
CA TRP A 177 7.23 -11.79 -5.14
C TRP A 177 5.79 -11.35 -5.40
N PHE A 178 4.90 -11.61 -4.45
CA PHE A 178 3.54 -11.10 -4.51
C PHE A 178 3.52 -9.57 -4.60
N ALA A 179 4.30 -8.87 -3.77
CA ALA A 179 4.39 -7.41 -3.80
C ALA A 179 4.90 -6.88 -5.15
N ILE A 180 5.88 -7.55 -5.78
CA ILE A 180 6.37 -7.19 -7.13
C ILE A 180 5.25 -7.30 -8.16
N VAL A 181 4.53 -8.42 -8.18
CA VAL A 181 3.44 -8.65 -9.16
C VAL A 181 2.34 -7.60 -8.99
N ILE A 182 1.92 -7.34 -7.76
CA ILE A 182 0.90 -6.30 -7.49
C ILE A 182 1.41 -4.90 -7.85
N ALA A 183 2.68 -4.59 -7.57
CA ALA A 183 3.26 -3.30 -7.94
C ALA A 183 3.27 -3.07 -9.45
N VAL A 184 3.60 -4.10 -10.23
CA VAL A 184 3.56 -4.06 -11.70
C VAL A 184 2.13 -3.87 -12.21
N ILE A 185 1.17 -4.65 -11.69
CA ILE A 185 -0.25 -4.54 -12.07
C ILE A 185 -0.83 -3.17 -11.69
N ALA A 186 -0.45 -2.63 -10.53
CA ALA A 186 -0.94 -1.34 -10.06
C ALA A 186 -0.38 -0.14 -10.84
N TYR A 187 0.73 -0.34 -11.56
CA TYR A 187 1.35 0.69 -12.40
C TYR A 187 0.87 0.66 -13.85
N LEU A 188 0.50 -0.52 -14.38
CA LEU A 188 -0.06 -0.70 -15.73
C LEU A 188 -1.47 -0.11 -15.84
#